data_05d0c8d9bb79b7e616a77a7d1293be47
#
_entry.id   05d0c8d9bb79b7e616a77a7d1293be47
#
_cell.length_a   1.000
_cell.length_b   1.000
_cell.length_c   1.000
_cell.angle_alpha   90.00
_cell.angle_beta   90.00
_cell.angle_gamma   90.00
#
_symmetry.space_group_name_H-M   'P 1'
#
loop_
_entity.id
_entity.type
_entity.pdbx_description
1 polymer ?
#
loop_
_entity_poly.entity_id
_entity_poly.type
_entity_poly.pdbx_seq_one_letter_code
_entity_poly.pdbx_strand_id
1 'polypeptide(L)'
;YVKSEEEMRKLFSFASQAIDNTQKIADRCHVEIEFGVTKLPHFEVPEGYDSWTYLNKLCHEGLVKRYPDRHEKLLPKLDYELNVIQKMGYVDYFLIVWDFINYARTHGIPVGPGRGSAAGSLVSYTTGITNIDPIKYNLLFERFLNPERVTMPDIDIDFCYERRSEVIDYVVKKYGKDCVSQIVTFGTLAAKGVIRDVGRVMDLPYSFCDTIAKMIPNELNITIEKALQMNPELRGMYESDENVRTLIDMSKRLEGLPRHTSMHAAGVVISQKAMDEYVPLSWA
;
A
#
# COMPACT_ATOMS: atom_id res chain seq x y z
N TYR A 1 -13.69 -10.04 22.94
CA TYR A 1 -12.42 -10.46 23.54
C TYR A 1 -12.18 -11.94 23.32
N VAL A 2 -10.94 -12.38 23.37
CA VAL A 2 -10.56 -13.79 23.30
C VAL A 2 -10.85 -14.43 24.63
N LYS A 3 -11.66 -15.51 24.65
CA LYS A 3 -12.01 -16.23 25.87
C LYS A 3 -10.88 -17.15 26.32
N SER A 4 -10.77 -17.34 27.62
CA SER A 4 -9.85 -18.33 28.20
C SER A 4 -10.34 -19.77 27.94
N GLU A 5 -9.44 -20.74 28.09
CA GLU A 5 -9.79 -22.15 27.99
C GLU A 5 -10.89 -22.53 28.98
N GLU A 6 -10.83 -22.03 30.21
CA GLU A 6 -11.85 -22.31 31.25
C GLU A 6 -13.23 -21.76 30.85
N GLU A 7 -13.29 -20.54 30.30
CA GLU A 7 -14.53 -19.94 29.80
C GLU A 7 -15.10 -20.75 28.64
N MET A 8 -14.24 -21.19 27.70
CA MET A 8 -14.64 -22.02 26.58
C MET A 8 -15.14 -23.39 27.03
N ARG A 9 -14.50 -24.04 28.01
CA ARG A 9 -14.94 -25.32 28.56
C ARG A 9 -16.29 -25.21 29.27
N LYS A 10 -16.59 -24.10 29.92
CA LYS A 10 -17.91 -23.84 30.50
C LYS A 10 -18.98 -23.71 29.43
N LEU A 11 -18.72 -22.99 28.36
CA LEU A 11 -19.63 -22.75 27.25
C LEU A 11 -19.90 -24.03 26.44
N PHE A 12 -18.87 -24.84 26.23
CA PHE A 12 -18.93 -26.06 25.40
C PHE A 12 -18.71 -27.34 26.24
N SER A 13 -19.30 -27.38 27.42
CA SER A 13 -19.20 -28.55 28.32
C SER A 13 -19.65 -29.85 27.66
N PHE A 14 -20.58 -29.79 26.69
CA PHE A 14 -21.07 -30.93 25.91
C PHE A 14 -20.08 -31.39 24.81
N ALA A 15 -19.00 -30.63 24.53
CA ALA A 15 -18.05 -30.90 23.46
C ALA A 15 -16.59 -30.66 23.93
N SER A 16 -16.20 -31.23 25.08
CA SER A 16 -14.86 -31.04 25.66
C SER A 16 -13.73 -31.41 24.71
N GLN A 17 -13.93 -32.45 23.90
CA GLN A 17 -12.96 -32.89 22.89
C GLN A 17 -12.70 -31.80 21.82
N ALA A 18 -13.68 -30.96 21.51
CA ALA A 18 -13.49 -29.86 20.57
C ALA A 18 -12.50 -28.83 21.14
N ILE A 19 -12.53 -28.58 22.43
CA ILE A 19 -11.55 -27.69 23.11
C ILE A 19 -10.16 -28.34 23.11
N ASP A 20 -10.04 -29.63 23.43
CA ASP A 20 -8.75 -30.35 23.38
C ASP A 20 -8.14 -30.36 21.95
N ASN A 21 -8.99 -30.42 20.94
CA ASN A 21 -8.56 -30.40 19.54
C ASN A 21 -7.95 -29.06 19.13
N THR A 22 -8.28 -27.94 19.79
CA THR A 22 -7.63 -26.64 19.49
C THR A 22 -6.13 -26.70 19.74
N GLN A 23 -5.71 -27.32 20.84
CA GLN A 23 -4.28 -27.52 21.11
C GLN A 23 -3.64 -28.47 20.09
N LYS A 24 -4.30 -29.58 19.75
CA LYS A 24 -3.78 -30.51 18.73
C LYS A 24 -3.63 -29.87 17.37
N ILE A 25 -4.52 -28.92 17.01
CA ILE A 25 -4.42 -28.16 15.76
C ILE A 25 -3.24 -27.20 15.85
N ALA A 26 -3.09 -26.47 16.98
CA ALA A 26 -1.97 -25.56 17.19
C ALA A 26 -0.63 -26.28 17.11
N ASP A 27 -0.53 -27.47 17.71
CA ASP A 27 0.70 -28.29 17.69
C ASP A 27 1.09 -28.78 16.28
N ARG A 28 0.14 -28.76 15.32
CA ARG A 28 0.38 -29.11 13.91
C ARG A 28 0.75 -27.90 13.07
N CYS A 29 0.60 -26.69 13.59
CA CYS A 29 0.90 -25.45 12.87
C CYS A 29 2.33 -25.03 13.19
N HIS A 30 3.18 -25.06 12.17
CA HIS A 30 4.58 -24.60 12.25
C HIS A 30 4.74 -23.51 11.18
N VAL A 31 4.57 -22.25 11.58
CA VAL A 31 4.66 -21.12 10.66
C VAL A 31 5.94 -20.35 10.97
N GLU A 32 6.82 -20.27 9.98
CA GLU A 32 8.01 -19.44 10.02
C GLU A 32 7.82 -18.25 9.07
N ILE A 33 7.98 -17.03 9.57
CA ILE A 33 7.90 -15.80 8.78
C ILE A 33 9.33 -15.29 8.58
N GLU A 34 9.79 -15.34 7.34
CA GLU A 34 11.10 -14.80 6.97
C GLU A 34 11.04 -13.27 6.89
N PHE A 35 11.76 -12.60 7.77
CA PHE A 35 11.93 -11.14 7.77
C PHE A 35 13.19 -10.74 6.98
N GLY A 36 13.14 -9.57 6.33
CA GLY A 36 14.28 -8.98 5.62
C GLY A 36 14.62 -9.63 4.28
N VAL A 37 13.80 -10.56 3.80
CA VAL A 37 13.96 -11.19 2.49
C VAL A 37 12.96 -10.60 1.50
N THR A 38 13.47 -9.92 0.48
CA THR A 38 12.64 -9.34 -0.59
C THR A 38 12.12 -10.45 -1.50
N LYS A 39 10.80 -10.53 -1.68
CA LYS A 39 10.10 -11.55 -2.48
C LYS A 39 9.68 -10.99 -3.84
N LEU A 40 10.55 -10.24 -4.52
CA LEU A 40 10.27 -9.71 -5.86
C LEU A 40 10.22 -10.84 -6.89
N PRO A 41 9.28 -10.79 -7.85
CA PRO A 41 9.29 -11.70 -8.98
C PRO A 41 10.52 -11.44 -9.86
N HIS A 42 10.97 -12.47 -10.54
CA HIS A 42 12.00 -12.35 -11.56
C HIS A 42 11.39 -11.80 -12.85
N PHE A 43 12.10 -10.89 -13.51
CA PHE A 43 11.68 -10.35 -14.80
C PHE A 43 12.21 -11.24 -15.94
N GLU A 44 11.32 -11.71 -16.81
CA GLU A 44 11.72 -12.47 -18.00
C GLU A 44 12.32 -11.53 -19.04
N VAL A 45 13.61 -11.70 -19.30
CA VAL A 45 14.36 -10.92 -20.29
C VAL A 45 14.42 -11.64 -21.64
N PRO A 46 14.64 -10.90 -22.75
CA PRO A 46 14.87 -11.52 -24.06
C PRO A 46 16.05 -12.49 -24.07
N GLU A 47 16.01 -13.46 -24.99
CA GLU A 47 17.08 -14.44 -25.17
C GLU A 47 18.44 -13.78 -25.39
N GLY A 48 19.46 -14.30 -24.73
CA GLY A 48 20.83 -13.78 -24.76
C GLY A 48 21.14 -12.69 -23.72
N TYR A 49 20.19 -12.35 -22.86
CA TYR A 49 20.39 -11.38 -21.75
C TYR A 49 20.07 -12.02 -20.41
N ASP A 50 20.72 -11.54 -19.36
CA ASP A 50 20.22 -11.60 -17.99
C ASP A 50 19.60 -10.23 -17.60
N SER A 51 18.96 -10.16 -16.43
CA SER A 51 18.30 -8.93 -15.99
C SER A 51 19.26 -7.74 -15.90
N TRP A 52 20.49 -7.98 -15.45
CA TRP A 52 21.50 -6.95 -15.31
C TRP A 52 21.95 -6.39 -16.66
N THR A 53 22.32 -7.25 -17.58
CA THR A 53 22.79 -6.85 -18.91
C THR A 53 21.68 -6.19 -19.72
N TYR A 54 20.42 -6.63 -19.53
CA TYR A 54 19.28 -6.04 -20.19
C TYR A 54 18.96 -4.64 -19.67
N LEU A 55 18.97 -4.43 -18.35
CA LEU A 55 18.79 -3.09 -17.77
C LEU A 55 19.89 -2.12 -18.22
N ASN A 56 21.15 -2.58 -18.21
CA ASN A 56 22.28 -1.80 -18.71
C ASN A 56 22.06 -1.35 -20.15
N LYS A 57 21.71 -2.28 -21.04
CA LYS A 57 21.41 -1.97 -22.44
C LYS A 57 20.34 -0.87 -22.56
N LEU A 58 19.20 -1.04 -21.89
CA LEU A 58 18.11 -0.05 -21.92
C LEU A 58 18.57 1.34 -21.45
N CYS A 59 19.38 1.37 -20.39
CA CYS A 59 19.89 2.61 -19.84
C CYS A 59 20.87 3.30 -20.77
N HIS A 60 21.83 2.58 -21.37
CA HIS A 60 22.82 3.15 -22.28
C HIS A 60 22.18 3.64 -23.59
N GLU A 61 21.29 2.85 -24.19
CA GLU A 61 20.52 3.29 -25.35
C GLU A 61 19.67 4.52 -25.04
N GLY A 62 19.03 4.54 -23.88
CA GLY A 62 18.27 5.69 -23.41
C GLY A 62 19.12 6.91 -23.12
N LEU A 63 20.32 6.74 -22.59
CA LEU A 63 21.25 7.85 -22.31
C LEU A 63 21.64 8.57 -23.62
N VAL A 64 22.02 7.82 -24.64
CA VAL A 64 22.32 8.40 -25.97
C VAL A 64 21.11 9.12 -26.55
N LYS A 65 19.91 8.55 -26.43
CA LYS A 65 18.66 9.15 -26.90
C LYS A 65 18.31 10.44 -26.15
N ARG A 66 18.51 10.47 -24.84
CA ARG A 66 18.14 11.62 -23.99
C ARG A 66 19.20 12.73 -24.02
N TYR A 67 20.47 12.38 -24.21
CA TYR A 67 21.60 13.31 -24.16
C TYR A 67 22.58 13.08 -25.34
N PRO A 68 22.16 13.31 -26.59
CA PRO A 68 22.98 12.98 -27.77
C PRO A 68 24.38 13.66 -27.74
N ASP A 69 24.45 14.90 -27.25
CA ASP A 69 25.68 15.68 -27.29
C ASP A 69 26.56 15.58 -26.03
N ARG A 70 26.07 14.93 -24.98
CA ARG A 70 26.79 14.89 -23.67
C ARG A 70 26.69 13.55 -22.93
N HIS A 71 26.19 12.49 -23.59
CA HIS A 71 26.01 11.18 -22.98
C HIS A 71 27.31 10.63 -22.38
N GLU A 72 28.46 10.78 -23.05
CA GLU A 72 29.76 10.33 -22.55
C GLU A 72 30.12 10.93 -21.18
N LYS A 73 29.78 12.20 -20.96
CA LYS A 73 30.06 12.88 -19.68
C LYS A 73 29.15 12.35 -18.55
N LEU A 74 28.05 11.75 -18.88
CA LEU A 74 27.06 11.23 -17.92
C LEU A 74 27.22 9.74 -17.66
N LEU A 75 28.02 9.00 -18.43
CA LEU A 75 28.29 7.58 -18.21
C LEU A 75 28.73 7.26 -16.78
N PRO A 76 29.71 7.98 -16.17
CA PRO A 76 30.13 7.64 -14.81
C PRO A 76 28.99 7.75 -13.77
N LYS A 77 28.08 8.70 -13.96
CA LYS A 77 26.90 8.86 -13.09
C LYS A 77 25.89 7.74 -13.32
N LEU A 78 25.64 7.37 -14.57
CA LEU A 78 24.75 6.27 -14.91
C LEU A 78 25.27 4.95 -14.32
N ASP A 79 26.56 4.66 -14.51
CA ASP A 79 27.19 3.44 -14.01
C ASP A 79 27.18 3.38 -12.47
N TYR A 80 27.37 4.52 -11.81
CA TYR A 80 27.25 4.62 -10.36
C TYR A 80 25.84 4.21 -9.90
N GLU A 81 24.79 4.82 -10.49
CA GLU A 81 23.40 4.51 -10.13
C GLU A 81 23.05 3.04 -10.42
N LEU A 82 23.45 2.51 -11.59
CA LEU A 82 23.26 1.11 -11.95
C LEU A 82 23.90 0.16 -10.95
N ASN A 83 25.17 0.44 -10.55
CA ASN A 83 25.87 -0.38 -9.55
C ASN A 83 25.18 -0.34 -8.16
N VAL A 84 24.62 0.79 -7.76
CA VAL A 84 23.85 0.89 -6.51
C VAL A 84 22.60 0.03 -6.61
N ILE A 85 21.83 0.12 -7.71
CA ILE A 85 20.62 -0.66 -7.97
C ILE A 85 20.92 -2.16 -7.94
N GLN A 86 22.03 -2.57 -8.58
CA GLN A 86 22.46 -3.97 -8.60
C GLN A 86 22.82 -4.49 -7.20
N LYS A 87 23.66 -3.73 -6.46
CA LYS A 87 24.09 -4.10 -5.11
C LYS A 87 22.93 -4.23 -4.13
N MET A 88 21.90 -3.40 -4.31
CA MET A 88 20.69 -3.43 -3.49
C MET A 88 19.66 -4.49 -3.94
N GLY A 89 19.91 -5.21 -5.06
CA GLY A 89 19.03 -6.28 -5.55
C GLY A 89 17.75 -5.80 -6.23
N TYR A 90 17.72 -4.57 -6.76
CA TYR A 90 16.51 -3.98 -7.35
C TYR A 90 16.47 -3.99 -8.89
N VAL A 91 17.35 -4.74 -9.55
CA VAL A 91 17.40 -4.81 -11.02
C VAL A 91 16.05 -5.24 -11.61
N ASP A 92 15.50 -6.35 -11.14
CA ASP A 92 14.20 -6.87 -11.60
C ASP A 92 13.07 -5.90 -11.29
N TYR A 93 13.11 -5.20 -10.15
CA TYR A 93 12.13 -4.16 -9.81
C TYR A 93 12.08 -3.05 -10.86
N PHE A 94 13.25 -2.53 -11.28
CA PHE A 94 13.31 -1.51 -12.32
C PHE A 94 12.81 -2.03 -13.67
N LEU A 95 13.11 -3.26 -14.02
CA LEU A 95 12.62 -3.89 -15.26
C LEU A 95 11.12 -4.09 -15.25
N ILE A 96 10.54 -4.53 -14.14
CA ILE A 96 9.10 -4.70 -13.95
C ILE A 96 8.38 -3.35 -14.10
N VAL A 97 8.90 -2.30 -13.44
CA VAL A 97 8.33 -0.95 -13.52
C VAL A 97 8.45 -0.38 -14.94
N TRP A 98 9.61 -0.53 -15.57
CA TRP A 98 9.82 -0.13 -16.95
C TRP A 98 8.84 -0.80 -17.91
N ASP A 99 8.61 -2.09 -17.74
CA ASP A 99 7.83 -2.92 -18.65
C ASP A 99 6.35 -2.46 -18.72
N PHE A 100 5.68 -2.33 -17.59
CA PHE A 100 4.28 -1.91 -17.62
C PHE A 100 4.09 -0.42 -18.02
N ILE A 101 5.09 0.44 -17.74
CA ILE A 101 5.11 1.81 -18.27
C ILE A 101 5.27 1.79 -19.79
N ASN A 102 6.19 0.97 -20.30
CA ASN A 102 6.42 0.79 -21.73
C ASN A 102 5.17 0.22 -22.41
N TYR A 103 4.52 -0.78 -21.80
CA TYR A 103 3.23 -1.28 -22.28
C TYR A 103 2.20 -0.16 -22.39
N ALA A 104 2.02 0.64 -21.36
CA ALA A 104 1.06 1.74 -21.38
C ALA A 104 1.35 2.72 -22.53
N ARG A 105 2.61 3.15 -22.70
CA ARG A 105 3.00 4.11 -23.75
C ARG A 105 2.83 3.55 -25.16
N THR A 106 3.22 2.31 -25.38
CA THR A 106 3.10 1.66 -26.70
C THR A 106 1.65 1.40 -27.09
N HIS A 107 0.73 1.33 -26.11
CA HIS A 107 -0.71 1.20 -26.33
C HIS A 107 -1.45 2.54 -26.25
N GLY A 108 -0.72 3.67 -26.24
CA GLY A 108 -1.31 5.01 -26.23
C GLY A 108 -2.05 5.35 -24.95
N ILE A 109 -1.71 4.69 -23.83
CA ILE A 109 -2.23 5.02 -22.51
C ILE A 109 -1.37 6.14 -21.91
N PRO A 110 -1.93 7.33 -21.59
CA PRO A 110 -1.18 8.42 -21.02
C PRO A 110 -0.54 8.03 -19.68
N VAL A 111 0.75 8.35 -19.54
CA VAL A 111 1.53 8.13 -18.30
C VAL A 111 2.11 9.47 -17.87
N GLY A 112 1.97 9.79 -16.62
CA GLY A 112 2.53 11.00 -16.01
C GLY A 112 4.06 11.09 -16.12
N PRO A 113 4.65 12.27 -15.94
CA PRO A 113 6.11 12.47 -16.09
C PRO A 113 6.93 11.83 -14.96
N GLY A 114 6.30 11.29 -13.96
CA GLY A 114 6.91 10.83 -12.72
C GLY A 114 6.85 11.89 -11.62
N ARG A 115 6.98 11.44 -10.39
CA ARG A 115 6.94 12.28 -9.18
C ARG A 115 7.76 11.65 -8.05
N GLY A 116 7.85 12.33 -6.92
CA GLY A 116 8.57 11.81 -5.75
C GLY A 116 10.09 11.71 -5.98
N SER A 117 10.71 10.82 -5.22
CA SER A 117 12.17 10.65 -5.22
C SER A 117 12.72 9.98 -6.48
N ALA A 118 11.92 9.15 -7.17
CA ALA A 118 12.31 8.44 -8.39
C ALA A 118 12.73 9.39 -9.53
N ALA A 119 12.21 10.63 -9.54
CA ALA A 119 12.63 11.67 -10.48
C ALA A 119 14.11 12.06 -10.36
N GLY A 120 14.77 11.75 -9.22
CA GLY A 120 16.20 12.00 -9.02
C GLY A 120 17.12 10.97 -9.69
N SER A 121 16.59 9.88 -10.24
CA SER A 121 17.37 8.81 -10.86
C SER A 121 17.58 9.02 -12.35
N LEU A 122 18.84 8.98 -12.78
CA LEU A 122 19.23 9.00 -14.18
C LEU A 122 18.82 7.67 -14.86
N VAL A 123 18.88 6.54 -14.17
CA VAL A 123 18.37 5.24 -14.63
C VAL A 123 16.88 5.33 -14.93
N SER A 124 16.08 5.89 -14.03
CA SER A 124 14.64 6.08 -14.25
C SER A 124 14.34 6.98 -15.45
N TYR A 125 15.14 8.01 -15.68
CA TYR A 125 14.98 8.93 -16.80
C TYR A 125 15.40 8.31 -18.14
N THR A 126 16.52 7.60 -18.18
CA THR A 126 17.04 6.98 -19.41
C THR A 126 16.15 5.81 -19.88
N THR A 127 15.66 4.99 -18.97
CA THR A 127 14.71 3.93 -19.27
C THR A 127 13.30 4.45 -19.61
N GLY A 128 13.03 5.73 -19.29
CA GLY A 128 11.72 6.34 -19.50
C GLY A 128 10.70 6.03 -18.41
N ILE A 129 11.09 5.47 -17.28
CA ILE A 129 10.23 5.37 -16.09
C ILE A 129 9.74 6.76 -15.71
N THR A 130 10.66 7.76 -15.72
CA THR A 130 10.32 9.17 -15.54
C THR A 130 10.65 10.01 -16.79
N ASN A 131 9.99 11.16 -16.93
CA ASN A 131 10.26 12.17 -17.97
C ASN A 131 10.77 13.49 -17.38
N ILE A 132 11.21 13.48 -16.12
CA ILE A 132 11.83 14.63 -15.45
C ILE A 132 13.34 14.43 -15.53
N ASP A 133 14.05 15.39 -16.16
CA ASP A 133 15.50 15.34 -16.34
C ASP A 133 16.22 15.65 -15.01
N PRO A 134 16.83 14.65 -14.34
CA PRO A 134 17.48 14.85 -13.05
C PRO A 134 18.72 15.75 -13.14
N ILE A 135 19.38 15.81 -14.30
CA ILE A 135 20.56 16.65 -14.51
C ILE A 135 20.16 18.12 -14.67
N LYS A 136 19.11 18.37 -15.47
CA LYS A 136 18.59 19.72 -15.69
C LYS A 136 18.10 20.39 -14.40
N TYR A 137 17.46 19.62 -13.53
CA TYR A 137 16.87 20.12 -12.28
C TYR A 137 17.76 19.87 -11.07
N ASN A 138 18.97 19.36 -11.25
CA ASN A 138 19.94 19.08 -10.20
C ASN A 138 19.35 18.24 -9.05
N LEU A 139 18.65 17.16 -9.42
CA LEU A 139 18.03 16.25 -8.47
C LEU A 139 19.04 15.21 -7.96
N LEU A 140 18.87 14.78 -6.71
CA LEU A 140 19.79 13.86 -6.04
C LEU A 140 19.25 12.43 -6.07
N PHE A 141 20.05 11.51 -6.62
CA PHE A 141 19.75 10.07 -6.64
C PHE A 141 19.72 9.46 -5.22
N GLU A 142 20.57 9.95 -4.33
CA GLU A 142 20.70 9.44 -2.94
C GLU A 142 19.44 9.70 -2.09
N ARG A 143 18.54 10.58 -2.53
CA ARG A 143 17.20 10.75 -1.93
C ARG A 143 16.23 9.64 -2.33
N PHE A 144 16.49 8.99 -3.46
CA PHE A 144 15.69 7.89 -3.97
C PHE A 144 16.24 6.54 -3.51
N LEU A 145 17.53 6.28 -3.72
CA LEU A 145 18.23 5.08 -3.27
C LEU A 145 19.50 5.45 -2.52
N ASN A 146 19.61 4.95 -1.29
CA ASN A 146 20.80 5.10 -0.46
C ASN A 146 21.17 3.73 0.12
N PRO A 147 22.37 3.19 -0.17
CA PRO A 147 22.83 1.91 0.37
C PRO A 147 22.87 1.83 1.90
N GLU A 148 23.03 2.99 2.57
CA GLU A 148 23.01 3.07 4.04
C GLU A 148 21.60 2.95 4.63
N ARG A 149 20.58 3.19 3.81
CA ARG A 149 19.17 3.10 4.20
C ARG A 149 18.49 1.95 3.45
N VAL A 150 18.45 0.79 4.06
CA VAL A 150 17.83 -0.42 3.48
C VAL A 150 16.30 -0.28 3.47
N THR A 151 15.79 0.50 2.53
CA THR A 151 14.35 0.59 2.24
C THR A 151 14.13 0.30 0.77
N MET A 152 13.07 -0.46 0.46
CA MET A 152 12.68 -0.68 -0.93
C MET A 152 12.38 0.64 -1.61
N PRO A 153 12.84 0.86 -2.87
CA PRO A 153 12.52 2.07 -3.62
C PRO A 153 11.01 2.17 -3.87
N ASP A 154 10.50 3.38 -3.81
CA ASP A 154 9.10 3.69 -4.09
C ASP A 154 9.03 4.52 -5.38
N ILE A 155 8.42 3.94 -6.42
CA ILE A 155 8.22 4.59 -7.72
C ILE A 155 6.72 4.77 -7.93
N ASP A 156 6.26 5.99 -7.70
CA ASP A 156 4.89 6.40 -7.94
C ASP A 156 4.63 6.67 -9.43
N ILE A 157 3.63 6.00 -10.01
CA ILE A 157 3.30 6.13 -11.43
C ILE A 157 1.84 6.56 -11.57
N ASP A 158 1.64 7.63 -12.34
CA ASP A 158 0.33 8.16 -12.64
C ASP A 158 -0.11 7.68 -14.04
N PHE A 159 -1.14 6.85 -14.11
CA PHE A 159 -1.78 6.41 -15.36
C PHE A 159 -3.09 7.15 -15.61
N CYS A 160 -3.49 7.23 -16.86
CA CYS A 160 -4.82 7.68 -17.23
C CYS A 160 -5.89 6.95 -16.42
N TYR A 161 -6.75 7.70 -15.73
CA TYR A 161 -7.79 7.15 -14.88
C TYR A 161 -8.72 6.18 -15.60
N GLU A 162 -9.14 6.52 -16.83
CA GLU A 162 -10.07 5.72 -17.61
C GLU A 162 -9.47 4.39 -18.09
N ARG A 163 -8.16 4.37 -18.35
CA ARG A 163 -7.48 3.21 -18.96
C ARG A 163 -6.49 2.50 -18.05
N ARG A 164 -6.42 2.87 -16.77
CA ARG A 164 -5.55 2.24 -15.77
C ARG A 164 -5.81 0.74 -15.62
N SER A 165 -7.06 0.30 -15.73
CA SER A 165 -7.43 -1.11 -15.64
C SER A 165 -6.73 -1.96 -16.70
N GLU A 166 -6.52 -1.44 -17.92
CA GLU A 166 -5.81 -2.15 -18.99
C GLU A 166 -4.34 -2.46 -18.61
N VAL A 167 -3.71 -1.56 -17.86
CA VAL A 167 -2.33 -1.79 -17.34
C VAL A 167 -2.33 -2.86 -16.26
N ILE A 168 -3.32 -2.85 -15.37
CA ILE A 168 -3.48 -3.88 -14.34
C ILE A 168 -3.73 -5.24 -14.99
N ASP A 169 -4.62 -5.30 -15.98
CA ASP A 169 -4.92 -6.54 -16.72
C ASP A 169 -3.68 -7.08 -17.45
N TYR A 170 -2.84 -6.20 -18.00
CA TYR A 170 -1.55 -6.59 -18.57
C TYR A 170 -0.64 -7.24 -17.54
N VAL A 171 -0.51 -6.63 -16.35
CA VAL A 171 0.31 -7.17 -15.26
C VAL A 171 -0.23 -8.54 -14.80
N VAL A 172 -1.55 -8.66 -14.60
CA VAL A 172 -2.20 -9.94 -14.25
C VAL A 172 -1.94 -11.01 -15.31
N LYS A 173 -2.03 -10.65 -16.59
CA LYS A 173 -1.78 -11.59 -17.70
C LYS A 173 -0.31 -12.02 -17.76
N LYS A 174 0.62 -11.10 -17.48
CA LYS A 174 2.07 -11.35 -17.57
C LYS A 174 2.58 -12.17 -16.41
N TYR A 175 2.22 -11.82 -15.17
CA TYR A 175 2.75 -12.47 -13.95
C TYR A 175 1.87 -13.61 -13.43
N GLY A 176 0.68 -13.77 -13.96
CA GLY A 176 -0.27 -14.80 -13.55
C GLY A 176 -1.30 -14.28 -12.55
N LYS A 177 -2.54 -14.77 -12.71
CA LYS A 177 -3.69 -14.36 -11.88
C LYS A 177 -3.49 -14.67 -10.39
N ASP A 178 -2.77 -15.74 -10.08
CA ASP A 178 -2.54 -16.17 -8.70
C ASP A 178 -1.38 -15.38 -8.04
N CYS A 179 -0.54 -14.73 -8.85
CA CYS A 179 0.61 -13.95 -8.38
C CYS A 179 0.34 -12.44 -8.28
N VAL A 180 -0.82 -11.97 -8.71
CA VAL A 180 -1.17 -10.54 -8.71
C VAL A 180 -2.46 -10.31 -7.93
N SER A 181 -2.40 -9.43 -6.93
CA SER A 181 -3.54 -9.10 -6.09
C SER A 181 -3.60 -7.61 -5.77
N GLN A 182 -4.79 -7.11 -5.52
CA GLN A 182 -4.96 -5.76 -5.01
C GLN A 182 -4.72 -5.73 -3.49
N ILE A 183 -4.21 -4.61 -2.99
CA ILE A 183 -3.95 -4.43 -1.57
C ILE A 183 -5.29 -4.19 -0.86
N VAL A 184 -5.53 -4.91 0.24
CA VAL A 184 -6.65 -4.65 1.12
C VAL A 184 -6.40 -3.39 1.95
N THR A 185 -7.45 -2.60 2.18
CA THR A 185 -7.44 -1.50 3.15
C THR A 185 -8.49 -1.75 4.21
N PHE A 186 -8.25 -1.24 5.42
CA PHE A 186 -9.16 -1.37 6.54
C PHE A 186 -9.80 -0.02 6.82
N GLY A 187 -11.11 0.07 6.59
CA GLY A 187 -11.90 1.21 7.02
C GLY A 187 -12.11 1.16 8.52
N THR A 188 -11.84 2.26 9.22
CA THR A 188 -12.05 2.38 10.66
C THR A 188 -13.30 3.20 10.97
N LEU A 189 -13.83 3.03 12.17
CA LEU A 189 -14.91 3.84 12.71
C LEU A 189 -14.37 5.25 13.03
N ALA A 190 -14.56 6.18 12.12
CA ALA A 190 -14.19 7.59 12.33
C ALA A 190 -15.25 8.32 13.20
N ALA A 191 -14.84 9.38 13.88
CA ALA A 191 -15.63 10.12 14.88
C ALA A 191 -17.11 10.38 14.49
N LYS A 192 -17.36 10.93 13.28
CA LYS A 192 -18.73 11.19 12.83
C LYS A 192 -19.52 9.93 12.50
N GLY A 193 -18.82 8.91 11.95
CA GLY A 193 -19.43 7.64 11.57
C GLY A 193 -19.83 6.83 12.79
N VAL A 194 -18.93 6.72 13.76
CA VAL A 194 -19.17 5.91 14.96
C VAL A 194 -20.34 6.42 15.79
N ILE A 195 -20.54 7.75 15.90
CA ILE A 195 -21.70 8.32 16.60
C ILE A 195 -23.02 7.85 15.96
N ARG A 196 -23.11 7.88 14.62
CA ARG A 196 -24.33 7.42 13.93
C ARG A 196 -24.52 5.91 14.06
N ASP A 197 -23.44 5.14 14.00
CA ASP A 197 -23.51 3.69 14.13
C ASP A 197 -23.89 3.24 15.53
N VAL A 198 -23.30 3.85 16.56
CA VAL A 198 -23.65 3.57 17.97
C VAL A 198 -25.06 4.02 18.26
N GLY A 199 -25.46 5.20 17.80
CA GLY A 199 -26.82 5.71 17.97
C GLY A 199 -27.86 4.77 17.35
N ARG A 200 -27.59 4.22 16.17
CA ARG A 200 -28.46 3.23 15.54
C ARG A 200 -28.58 1.93 16.38
N VAL A 201 -27.48 1.45 16.97
CA VAL A 201 -27.48 0.26 17.84
C VAL A 201 -28.20 0.51 19.15
N MET A 202 -28.14 1.76 19.65
CA MET A 202 -28.85 2.19 20.85
C MET A 202 -30.34 2.56 20.59
N ASP A 203 -30.81 2.38 19.36
CA ASP A 203 -32.17 2.74 18.90
C ASP A 203 -32.52 4.22 19.09
N LEU A 204 -31.51 5.10 18.99
CA LEU A 204 -31.69 6.54 19.05
C LEU A 204 -32.15 7.12 17.70
N PRO A 205 -32.98 8.18 17.68
CA PRO A 205 -33.40 8.82 16.45
C PRO A 205 -32.22 9.26 15.60
N TYR A 206 -32.24 8.98 14.29
CA TYR A 206 -31.17 9.36 13.37
C TYR A 206 -30.88 10.86 13.40
N SER A 207 -31.93 11.70 13.43
CA SER A 207 -31.80 13.16 13.48
C SER A 207 -31.04 13.64 14.71
N PHE A 208 -31.25 13.02 15.86
CA PHE A 208 -30.52 13.31 17.09
C PHE A 208 -29.03 12.97 16.94
N CYS A 209 -28.70 11.75 16.50
CA CYS A 209 -27.33 11.33 16.29
C CYS A 209 -26.61 12.16 15.22
N ASP A 210 -27.31 12.52 14.13
CA ASP A 210 -26.75 13.34 13.05
C ASP A 210 -26.46 14.77 13.49
N THR A 211 -27.30 15.35 14.37
CA THR A 211 -27.03 16.66 14.98
C THR A 211 -25.72 16.62 15.76
N ILE A 212 -25.53 15.64 16.63
CA ILE A 212 -24.29 15.47 17.41
C ILE A 212 -23.08 15.21 16.48
N ALA A 213 -23.23 14.36 15.48
CA ALA A 213 -22.16 14.07 14.53
C ALA A 213 -21.74 15.31 13.71
N LYS A 214 -22.66 16.20 13.38
CA LYS A 214 -22.38 17.49 12.69
C LYS A 214 -21.64 18.50 13.53
N MET A 215 -21.70 18.41 14.84
CA MET A 215 -20.95 19.26 15.77
C MET A 215 -19.46 18.93 15.81
N ILE A 216 -19.07 17.73 15.32
CA ILE A 216 -17.65 17.37 15.18
C ILE A 216 -17.04 18.17 14.04
N PRO A 217 -15.93 18.91 14.26
CA PRO A 217 -15.24 19.68 13.23
C PRO A 217 -14.81 18.85 12.01
N ASN A 218 -14.67 19.50 10.85
CA ASN A 218 -14.16 18.88 9.63
C ASN A 218 -12.63 19.01 9.58
N GLU A 219 -11.95 18.32 10.48
CA GLU A 219 -10.48 18.25 10.49
C GLU A 219 -10.03 16.83 10.17
N LEU A 220 -8.87 16.72 9.52
CA LEU A 220 -8.27 15.43 9.22
C LEU A 220 -7.87 14.72 10.53
N ASN A 221 -8.26 13.46 10.66
CA ASN A 221 -7.99 12.63 11.85
C ASN A 221 -8.52 13.21 13.16
N ILE A 222 -9.64 13.93 13.10
CA ILE A 222 -10.35 14.42 14.28
C ILE A 222 -10.84 13.23 15.11
N THR A 223 -10.62 13.29 16.43
CA THR A 223 -11.18 12.34 17.39
C THR A 223 -12.34 12.96 18.16
N ILE A 224 -13.21 12.12 18.73
CA ILE A 224 -14.31 12.59 19.57
C ILE A 224 -13.79 13.39 20.77
N GLU A 225 -12.69 12.93 21.38
CA GLU A 225 -12.06 13.63 22.50
C GLU A 225 -11.61 15.04 22.10
N LYS A 226 -10.95 15.17 20.95
CA LYS A 226 -10.51 16.46 20.43
C LYS A 226 -11.68 17.35 20.05
N ALA A 227 -12.73 16.76 19.50
CA ALA A 227 -13.96 17.50 19.16
C ALA A 227 -14.65 18.09 20.39
N LEU A 228 -14.70 17.37 21.52
CA LEU A 228 -15.21 17.87 22.78
C LEU A 228 -14.38 19.02 23.35
N GLN A 229 -13.06 19.03 23.11
CA GLN A 229 -12.20 20.16 23.52
C GLN A 229 -12.42 21.40 22.65
N MET A 230 -12.66 21.20 21.34
CA MET A 230 -12.77 22.29 20.37
C MET A 230 -14.16 22.92 20.28
N ASN A 231 -15.21 22.13 20.53
CA ASN A 231 -16.61 22.60 20.41
C ASN A 231 -17.26 22.71 21.79
N PRO A 232 -17.45 23.94 22.33
CA PRO A 232 -18.08 24.17 23.64
C PRO A 232 -19.54 23.72 23.68
N GLU A 233 -20.29 23.82 22.57
CA GLU A 233 -21.70 23.40 22.50
C GLU A 233 -21.80 21.87 22.63
N LEU A 234 -20.96 21.12 21.89
CA LEU A 234 -20.88 19.65 22.01
C LEU A 234 -20.52 19.22 23.43
N ARG A 235 -19.57 19.93 24.05
CA ARG A 235 -19.17 19.66 25.45
C ARG A 235 -20.33 19.94 26.39
N GLY A 236 -21.04 21.07 26.24
CA GLY A 236 -22.21 21.42 27.07
C GLY A 236 -23.30 20.35 26.98
N MET A 237 -23.59 19.83 25.78
CA MET A 237 -24.54 18.74 25.61
C MET A 237 -24.05 17.44 26.28
N TYR A 238 -22.78 17.13 26.16
CA TYR A 238 -22.17 15.96 26.81
C TYR A 238 -22.25 16.03 28.35
N GLU A 239 -22.11 17.21 28.91
CA GLU A 239 -22.18 17.43 30.36
C GLU A 239 -23.62 17.44 30.91
N SER A 240 -24.59 17.93 30.13
CA SER A 240 -25.96 18.16 30.58
C SER A 240 -26.97 17.06 30.21
N ASP A 241 -26.73 16.32 29.15
CA ASP A 241 -27.66 15.29 28.63
C ASP A 241 -27.07 13.88 28.77
N GLU A 242 -27.76 13.02 29.52
CA GLU A 242 -27.31 11.64 29.79
C GLU A 242 -27.29 10.76 28.54
N ASN A 243 -28.25 10.96 27.60
CA ASN A 243 -28.27 10.22 26.34
C ASN A 243 -27.08 10.61 25.47
N VAL A 244 -26.75 11.91 25.40
CA VAL A 244 -25.57 12.39 24.68
C VAL A 244 -24.29 11.83 25.31
N ARG A 245 -24.19 11.85 26.62
CA ARG A 245 -23.05 11.30 27.36
C ARG A 245 -22.85 9.83 27.05
N THR A 246 -23.90 9.03 27.19
CA THR A 246 -23.86 7.58 26.94
C THR A 246 -23.49 7.28 25.49
N LEU A 247 -24.05 8.01 24.52
CA LEU A 247 -23.74 7.87 23.10
C LEU A 247 -22.27 8.18 22.83
N ILE A 248 -21.76 9.29 23.36
CA ILE A 248 -20.37 9.72 23.17
C ILE A 248 -19.39 8.76 23.85
N ASP A 249 -19.64 8.35 25.10
CA ASP A 249 -18.74 7.44 25.83
C ASP A 249 -18.66 6.08 25.13
N MET A 250 -19.77 5.56 24.66
CA MET A 250 -19.76 4.31 23.89
C MET A 250 -19.06 4.48 22.55
N SER A 251 -19.26 5.63 21.88
CA SER A 251 -18.58 5.95 20.63
C SER A 251 -17.07 6.07 20.78
N LYS A 252 -16.57 6.68 21.86
CA LYS A 252 -15.13 6.76 22.17
C LYS A 252 -14.48 5.38 22.31
N ARG A 253 -15.20 4.39 22.85
CA ARG A 253 -14.70 3.03 23.01
C ARG A 253 -14.55 2.28 21.67
N LEU A 254 -15.32 2.67 20.66
CA LEU A 254 -15.34 2.03 19.35
C LEU A 254 -14.60 2.84 18.28
N GLU A 255 -14.33 4.12 18.53
CA GLU A 255 -13.59 4.97 17.61
C GLU A 255 -12.22 4.36 17.26
N GLY A 256 -11.87 4.38 15.98
CA GLY A 256 -10.62 3.83 15.46
C GLY A 256 -10.59 2.32 15.26
N LEU A 257 -11.58 1.57 15.76
CA LEU A 257 -11.64 0.13 15.50
C LEU A 257 -11.91 -0.17 14.03
N PRO A 258 -11.34 -1.24 13.46
CA PRO A 258 -11.66 -1.69 12.10
C PRO A 258 -13.17 -2.01 11.97
N ARG A 259 -13.75 -1.56 10.84
CA ARG A 259 -15.18 -1.78 10.55
C ARG A 259 -15.39 -2.69 9.35
N HIS A 260 -14.72 -2.38 8.27
CA HIS A 260 -14.83 -3.11 7.00
C HIS A 260 -13.51 -3.10 6.26
N THR A 261 -13.38 -4.01 5.31
CA THR A 261 -12.28 -4.03 4.35
C THR A 261 -12.72 -3.41 3.03
N SER A 262 -11.79 -2.83 2.31
CA SER A 262 -11.96 -2.33 0.94
C SER A 262 -10.67 -2.52 0.16
N MET A 263 -10.69 -2.21 -1.12
CA MET A 263 -9.49 -2.28 -1.95
C MET A 263 -8.73 -0.96 -1.94
N HIS A 264 -7.42 -1.04 -1.93
CA HIS A 264 -6.55 0.14 -2.08
C HIS A 264 -6.75 0.77 -3.46
N ALA A 265 -6.85 2.10 -3.49
CA ALA A 265 -7.15 2.82 -4.73
C ALA A 265 -6.04 2.72 -5.79
N ALA A 266 -4.80 2.43 -5.40
CA ALA A 266 -3.64 2.53 -6.28
C ALA A 266 -2.71 1.31 -6.26
N GLY A 267 -2.52 0.65 -5.12
CA GLY A 267 -1.51 -0.40 -4.97
C GLY A 267 -1.95 -1.77 -5.50
N VAL A 268 -1.02 -2.41 -6.22
CA VAL A 268 -1.14 -3.80 -6.67
C VAL A 268 0.12 -4.54 -6.22
N VAL A 269 -0.04 -5.73 -5.67
CA VAL A 269 1.07 -6.60 -5.26
C VAL A 269 1.34 -7.59 -6.37
N ILE A 270 2.62 -7.76 -6.70
CA ILE A 270 3.11 -8.79 -7.62
C ILE A 270 4.07 -9.68 -6.84
N SER A 271 3.80 -10.98 -6.77
CA SER A 271 4.60 -11.95 -6.03
C SER A 271 5.32 -12.93 -6.95
N GLN A 272 6.38 -13.53 -6.43
CA GLN A 272 7.17 -14.54 -7.14
C GLN A 272 6.42 -15.88 -7.29
N LYS A 273 5.62 -16.23 -6.28
CA LYS A 273 4.77 -17.42 -6.23
C LYS A 273 3.32 -17.03 -6.04
N ALA A 274 2.42 -18.00 -6.07
CA ALA A 274 1.02 -17.74 -5.75
C ALA A 274 0.86 -16.97 -4.44
N MET A 275 0.01 -15.96 -4.44
CA MET A 275 -0.11 -14.99 -3.34
C MET A 275 -0.52 -15.65 -2.03
N ASP A 276 -1.32 -16.71 -2.09
CA ASP A 276 -1.79 -17.49 -0.93
C ASP A 276 -0.68 -18.30 -0.23
N GLU A 277 0.48 -18.48 -0.88
CA GLU A 277 1.68 -19.00 -0.21
C GLU A 277 2.32 -17.99 0.76
N TYR A 278 2.00 -16.69 0.61
CA TYR A 278 2.60 -15.63 1.43
C TYR A 278 1.62 -15.02 2.42
N VAL A 279 0.37 -14.77 2.01
CA VAL A 279 -0.63 -14.06 2.80
C VAL A 279 -2.03 -14.62 2.55
N PRO A 280 -2.95 -14.51 3.54
CA PRO A 280 -4.34 -14.84 3.32
C PRO A 280 -4.98 -13.94 2.27
N LEU A 281 -5.84 -14.50 1.44
CA LEU A 281 -6.63 -13.78 0.44
C LEU A 281 -8.09 -13.69 0.86
N SER A 282 -8.77 -12.65 0.43
CA SER A 282 -10.22 -12.49 0.56
C SER A 282 -10.84 -12.02 -0.75
N TRP A 283 -12.12 -12.31 -0.94
CA TRP A 283 -12.89 -11.70 -2.02
C TRP A 283 -13.15 -10.22 -1.71
N ALA A 284 -13.15 -9.39 -2.78
CA ALA A 284 -13.46 -7.98 -2.70
C ALA A 284 -14.98 -7.72 -2.67
#